data_718152a1070988160660008208dfd484
#
_entry.id   718152a1070988160660008208dfd484
#
_cell.length_a   1.000
_cell.length_b   1.000
_cell.length_c   1.000
_cell.angle_alpha   90.00
_cell.angle_beta   90.00
_cell.angle_gamma   90.00
#
_symmetry.space_group_name_H-M   'P 1'
#
loop_
_entity.id
_entity.type
_entity.pdbx_description
1 polymer ?
#
loop_
_entity_poly.entity_id
_entity_poly.type
_entity_poly.pdbx_seq_one_letter_code
_entity_poly.pdbx_strand_id
1 'polypeptide(L)'
;MNNFWDEKFPPDYYDKNLNFGLSKKRGIQSNWHNITFLSVKEKIKINSKHLDYACGPGSFIGIYLQNQSIGVDISKNQIKFAKKKYGDKGKFFEINEFDFNKYESFFDSVSAIGLFEYLDDEETILFLNEMDKILKPGGKLIITTPNYGMPMKILEKALHILGPVDYSSEHKNKHNFKSLSKLMESSSFSFKINKLLNVGITFSFINLNIGIIINKLIEKITFKKFGFLLFVLAQKK
;
A
#
# COMPACT_ATOMS: atom_id res chain seq x y z
N MET A 1 19.96 0.78 9.45
CA MET A 1 18.65 0.91 8.78
C MET A 1 18.60 2.24 8.06
N ASN A 2 18.08 2.24 6.86
CA ASN A 2 18.17 3.37 5.93
C ASN A 2 17.29 4.54 6.42
N ASN A 3 17.89 5.69 6.75
CA ASN A 3 17.19 6.91 7.14
C ASN A 3 16.54 7.64 5.96
N PHE A 4 16.51 7.00 4.79
CA PHE A 4 16.03 7.60 3.54
C PHE A 4 14.68 8.33 3.68
N TRP A 5 13.72 7.68 4.34
CA TRP A 5 12.38 8.26 4.53
C TRP A 5 12.36 9.50 5.42
N ASP A 6 13.25 9.54 6.42
CA ASP A 6 13.37 10.66 7.35
C ASP A 6 14.20 11.82 6.76
N GLU A 7 15.12 11.52 5.86
CA GLU A 7 16.03 12.51 5.26
C GLU A 7 15.48 13.14 3.97
N LYS A 8 14.79 12.35 3.14
CA LYS A 8 14.34 12.79 1.80
C LYS A 8 12.95 13.39 1.78
N PHE A 9 12.11 13.06 2.75
CA PHE A 9 10.71 13.49 2.74
C PHE A 9 10.31 14.22 4.02
N PRO A 10 9.62 15.39 3.91
CA PRO A 10 8.88 15.94 5.03
C PRO A 10 7.88 14.90 5.57
N PRO A 11 7.70 14.78 6.89
CA PRO A 11 6.82 13.76 7.50
C PRO A 11 5.38 13.78 6.98
N ASP A 12 4.93 14.91 6.49
CA ASP A 12 3.58 15.14 5.98
C ASP A 12 3.46 15.08 4.44
N TYR A 13 4.54 14.73 3.72
CA TYR A 13 4.58 14.75 2.25
C TYR A 13 3.44 13.95 1.60
N TYR A 14 3.31 12.68 1.97
CA TYR A 14 2.24 11.81 1.42
C TYR A 14 0.86 12.26 1.86
N ASP A 15 0.73 12.71 3.11
CA ASP A 15 -0.53 13.19 3.65
C ASP A 15 -1.02 14.45 2.93
N LYS A 16 -0.13 15.41 2.68
CA LYS A 16 -0.45 16.61 1.89
C LYS A 16 -0.88 16.26 0.47
N ASN A 17 -0.18 15.33 -0.19
CA ASN A 17 -0.52 14.88 -1.53
C ASN A 17 -1.91 14.23 -1.58
N LEU A 18 -2.22 13.34 -0.62
CA LEU A 18 -3.53 12.70 -0.53
C LEU A 18 -4.65 13.73 -0.35
N ASN A 19 -4.49 14.63 0.62
CA ASN A 19 -5.48 15.67 0.91
C ASN A 19 -5.65 16.64 -0.27
N PHE A 20 -4.57 16.97 -1.00
CA PHE A 20 -4.67 17.75 -2.22
C PHE A 20 -5.56 17.04 -3.26
N GLY A 21 -5.33 15.74 -3.53
CA GLY A 21 -6.15 14.98 -4.46
C GLY A 21 -7.62 14.90 -4.04
N LEU A 22 -7.89 14.73 -2.74
CA LEU A 22 -9.25 14.70 -2.21
C LEU A 22 -9.96 16.05 -2.31
N SER A 23 -9.28 17.15 -1.99
CA SER A 23 -9.84 18.49 -1.99
C SER A 23 -10.01 19.06 -3.40
N LYS A 24 -8.99 18.93 -4.23
CA LYS A 24 -8.97 19.46 -5.61
C LYS A 24 -9.56 18.50 -6.64
N LYS A 25 -9.82 17.24 -6.26
CA LYS A 25 -10.31 16.17 -7.14
C LYS A 25 -9.42 15.92 -8.36
N ARG A 26 -8.13 16.27 -8.30
CA ARG A 26 -7.16 16.13 -9.39
C ARG A 26 -5.75 15.88 -8.87
N GLY A 27 -4.86 15.41 -9.73
CA GLY A 27 -3.45 15.15 -9.44
C GLY A 27 -3.10 13.67 -9.65
N ILE A 28 -2.03 13.43 -10.42
CA ILE A 28 -1.66 12.05 -10.82
C ILE A 28 -1.20 11.25 -9.61
N GLN A 29 -0.18 11.73 -8.90
CA GLN A 29 0.40 11.03 -7.75
C GLN A 29 -0.61 10.90 -6.60
N SER A 30 -1.30 11.99 -6.26
CA SER A 30 -2.31 11.97 -5.21
C SER A 30 -3.46 11.00 -5.51
N ASN A 31 -3.89 10.94 -6.75
CA ASN A 31 -4.98 10.06 -7.15
C ASN A 31 -4.54 8.60 -7.25
N TRP A 32 -3.29 8.33 -7.63
CA TRP A 32 -2.69 7.00 -7.52
C TRP A 32 -2.87 6.44 -6.10
N HIS A 33 -2.45 7.20 -5.08
CA HIS A 33 -2.56 6.78 -3.68
C HIS A 33 -4.03 6.70 -3.22
N ASN A 34 -4.86 7.68 -3.57
CA ASN A 34 -6.27 7.69 -3.19
C ASN A 34 -7.03 6.48 -3.76
N ILE A 35 -6.81 6.12 -5.04
CA ILE A 35 -7.44 4.96 -5.67
C ILE A 35 -6.94 3.65 -5.06
N THR A 36 -5.63 3.55 -4.78
CA THR A 36 -5.05 2.39 -4.09
C THR A 36 -5.70 2.20 -2.72
N PHE A 37 -5.77 3.25 -1.91
CA PHE A 37 -6.36 3.22 -0.57
C PHE A 37 -7.84 2.83 -0.59
N LEU A 38 -8.61 3.35 -1.54
CA LEU A 38 -10.00 2.93 -1.72
C LEU A 38 -10.12 1.44 -2.04
N SER A 39 -9.25 0.92 -2.92
CA SER A 39 -9.25 -0.50 -3.30
C SER A 39 -8.88 -1.42 -2.12
N VAL A 40 -7.94 -1.00 -1.28
CA VAL A 40 -7.55 -1.72 -0.05
C VAL A 40 -8.68 -1.66 0.99
N LYS A 41 -9.23 -0.47 1.24
CA LYS A 41 -10.34 -0.26 2.18
C LYS A 41 -11.52 -1.19 1.90
N GLU A 42 -11.88 -1.40 0.63
CA GLU A 42 -12.98 -2.29 0.23
C GLU A 42 -12.79 -3.75 0.69
N LYS A 43 -11.58 -4.16 1.10
CA LYS A 43 -11.28 -5.52 1.57
C LYS A 43 -11.23 -5.64 3.09
N ILE A 44 -11.23 -4.51 3.80
CA ILE A 44 -11.19 -4.44 5.27
C ILE A 44 -12.62 -4.35 5.80
N LYS A 45 -12.97 -5.22 6.72
CA LYS A 45 -14.30 -5.20 7.35
C LYS A 45 -14.40 -4.04 8.35
N ILE A 46 -15.53 -3.40 8.42
CA ILE A 46 -15.85 -2.39 9.45
C ILE A 46 -15.76 -3.06 10.83
N ASN A 47 -15.21 -2.34 11.81
CA ASN A 47 -15.00 -2.80 13.19
C ASN A 47 -14.11 -4.06 13.35
N SER A 48 -13.28 -4.36 12.32
CA SER A 48 -12.26 -5.41 12.43
C SER A 48 -10.96 -4.88 13.04
N LYS A 49 -10.17 -5.77 13.64
CA LYS A 49 -8.81 -5.47 14.08
C LYS A 49 -7.90 -5.45 12.86
N HIS A 50 -7.32 -4.30 12.55
CA HIS A 50 -6.51 -4.10 11.35
C HIS A 50 -5.13 -3.55 11.70
N LEU A 51 -4.11 -4.07 11.03
CA LEU A 51 -2.74 -3.53 11.03
C LEU A 51 -2.41 -2.97 9.64
N ASP A 52 -1.92 -1.74 9.60
CA ASP A 52 -1.32 -1.13 8.41
C ASP A 52 0.20 -1.16 8.57
N TYR A 53 0.86 -2.06 7.85
CA TYR A 53 2.31 -2.24 7.89
C TYR A 53 2.97 -1.36 6.84
N ALA A 54 3.99 -0.59 7.22
CA ALA A 54 4.55 0.54 6.48
C ALA A 54 3.48 1.65 6.28
N CYS A 55 2.86 2.09 7.38
CA CYS A 55 1.73 3.01 7.38
C CYS A 55 2.10 4.46 7.01
N GLY A 56 3.39 4.77 6.94
CA GLY A 56 3.88 6.12 6.69
C GLY A 56 3.30 7.14 7.67
N PRO A 57 2.78 8.29 7.18
CA PRO A 57 2.18 9.34 8.02
C PRO A 57 0.80 8.97 8.58
N GLY A 58 0.37 7.70 8.48
CA GLY A 58 -0.90 7.22 9.02
C GLY A 58 -2.14 7.64 8.24
N SER A 59 -1.98 8.20 7.04
CA SER A 59 -3.09 8.78 6.27
C SER A 59 -4.13 7.76 5.83
N PHE A 60 -3.74 6.52 5.58
CA PHE A 60 -4.70 5.46 5.25
C PHE A 60 -5.64 5.21 6.42
N ILE A 61 -5.12 5.04 7.63
CA ILE A 61 -5.92 4.87 8.85
C ILE A 61 -6.76 6.12 9.11
N GLY A 62 -6.12 7.30 9.10
CA GLY A 62 -6.75 8.55 9.50
C GLY A 62 -7.86 9.07 8.58
N ILE A 63 -7.73 8.81 7.26
CA ILE A 63 -8.66 9.36 6.25
C ILE A 63 -9.67 8.30 5.78
N TYR A 64 -9.24 7.04 5.64
CA TYR A 64 -10.03 6.01 4.96
C TYR A 64 -10.65 4.99 5.89
N LEU A 65 -10.00 4.64 6.99
CA LEU A 65 -10.52 3.62 7.90
C LEU A 65 -11.44 4.23 8.96
N GLN A 66 -12.45 3.46 9.33
CA GLN A 66 -13.38 3.80 10.43
C GLN A 66 -13.11 2.94 11.67
N ASN A 67 -12.07 2.10 11.60
CA ASN A 67 -11.68 1.19 12.66
C ASN A 67 -10.58 1.82 13.50
N GLN A 68 -10.54 1.47 14.77
CA GLN A 68 -9.36 1.68 15.61
C GLN A 68 -8.26 0.71 15.14
N SER A 69 -7.44 1.15 14.17
CA SER A 69 -6.38 0.36 13.56
C SER A 69 -5.04 0.64 14.20
N ILE A 70 -4.10 -0.27 13.99
CA ILE A 70 -2.70 -0.06 14.37
C ILE A 70 -1.91 0.21 13.09
N GLY A 71 -1.03 1.21 13.11
CA GLY A 71 -0.07 1.50 12.05
C GLY A 71 1.35 1.31 12.56
N VAL A 72 2.20 0.64 11.77
CA VAL A 72 3.63 0.52 12.07
C VAL A 72 4.45 1.01 10.87
N ASP A 73 5.54 1.73 11.15
CA ASP A 73 6.46 2.21 10.12
C ASP A 73 7.89 2.30 10.64
N ILE A 74 8.86 2.27 9.74
CA ILE A 74 10.27 2.43 10.07
C ILE A 74 10.66 3.88 10.35
N SER A 75 9.93 4.85 9.76
CA SER A 75 10.22 6.27 9.86
C SER A 75 9.67 6.86 11.15
N LYS A 76 10.58 7.24 12.03
CA LYS A 76 10.26 7.90 13.31
C LYS A 76 9.50 9.21 13.10
N ASN A 77 9.90 10.00 12.10
CA ASN A 77 9.31 11.30 11.83
C ASN A 77 7.87 11.16 11.34
N GLN A 78 7.60 10.17 10.47
CA GLN A 78 6.25 9.90 9.99
C GLN A 78 5.36 9.36 11.11
N ILE A 79 5.86 8.48 11.97
CA ILE A 79 5.11 7.99 13.14
C ILE A 79 4.80 9.12 14.13
N LYS A 80 5.74 10.03 14.38
CA LYS A 80 5.47 11.22 15.21
C LYS A 80 4.36 12.09 14.62
N PHE A 81 4.38 12.28 13.30
CA PHE A 81 3.32 12.99 12.59
C PHE A 81 1.98 12.25 12.70
N ALA A 82 1.95 10.94 12.44
CA ALA A 82 0.75 10.10 12.53
C ALA A 82 0.11 10.16 13.92
N LYS A 83 0.92 10.01 14.98
CA LYS A 83 0.47 10.14 16.38
C LYS A 83 -0.18 11.51 16.65
N LYS A 84 0.44 12.59 16.15
CA LYS A 84 -0.06 13.95 16.34
C LYS A 84 -1.35 14.22 15.59
N LYS A 85 -1.47 13.75 14.35
CA LYS A 85 -2.58 14.08 13.45
C LYS A 85 -3.75 13.13 13.56
N TYR A 86 -3.47 11.84 13.75
CA TYR A 86 -4.44 10.74 13.66
C TYR A 86 -4.49 9.85 14.89
N GLY A 87 -3.92 10.29 16.02
CA GLY A 87 -3.91 9.52 17.26
C GLY A 87 -5.29 9.22 17.85
N ASP A 88 -6.31 9.98 17.46
CA ASP A 88 -7.73 9.72 17.77
C ASP A 88 -8.36 8.65 16.86
N LYS A 89 -7.74 8.34 15.71
CA LYS A 89 -8.21 7.36 14.71
C LYS A 89 -7.53 6.02 14.82
N GLY A 90 -6.29 5.98 15.33
CA GLY A 90 -5.52 4.75 15.43
C GLY A 90 -4.33 4.88 16.38
N LYS A 91 -3.64 3.76 16.59
CA LYS A 91 -2.39 3.69 17.35
C LYS A 91 -1.23 3.53 16.36
N PHE A 92 -0.15 4.28 16.54
CA PHE A 92 0.99 4.28 15.63
C PHE A 92 2.28 3.98 16.40
N PHE A 93 3.14 3.11 15.85
CA PHE A 93 4.37 2.69 16.50
C PHE A 93 5.53 2.67 15.50
N GLU A 94 6.72 3.02 15.95
CA GLU A 94 7.93 2.66 15.23
C GLU A 94 8.03 1.13 15.19
N ILE A 95 8.45 0.55 14.07
CA ILE A 95 8.46 -0.90 13.88
C ILE A 95 9.31 -1.62 14.93
N ASN A 96 10.41 -0.98 15.35
CA ASN A 96 11.32 -1.53 16.38
C ASN A 96 10.71 -1.50 17.79
N GLU A 97 9.68 -0.70 18.04
CA GLU A 97 8.96 -0.60 19.31
C GLU A 97 7.73 -1.52 19.34
N PHE A 98 7.36 -2.12 18.19
CA PHE A 98 6.18 -2.95 18.08
C PHE A 98 6.52 -4.42 18.31
N ASP A 99 6.03 -4.96 19.42
CA ASP A 99 6.23 -6.38 19.75
C ASP A 99 5.17 -7.25 19.08
N PHE A 100 5.50 -7.80 17.92
CA PHE A 100 4.61 -8.65 17.13
C PHE A 100 4.15 -9.91 17.89
N ASN A 101 4.93 -10.43 18.84
CA ASN A 101 4.57 -11.62 19.59
C ASN A 101 3.35 -11.41 20.50
N LYS A 102 3.09 -10.17 20.92
CA LYS A 102 1.87 -9.82 21.68
C LYS A 102 0.59 -9.87 20.84
N TYR A 103 0.72 -10.00 19.53
CA TYR A 103 -0.40 -9.95 18.60
C TYR A 103 -0.59 -11.25 17.82
N GLU A 104 -0.11 -12.38 18.34
CA GLU A 104 -0.34 -13.70 17.73
C GLU A 104 -1.83 -13.96 17.53
N SER A 105 -2.21 -14.34 16.30
CA SER A 105 -3.61 -14.59 15.91
C SER A 105 -4.59 -13.49 16.33
N PHE A 106 -4.17 -12.23 16.23
CA PHE A 106 -4.93 -11.09 16.73
C PHE A 106 -5.66 -10.31 15.63
N PHE A 107 -5.04 -10.12 14.46
CA PHE A 107 -5.60 -9.27 13.43
C PHE A 107 -6.55 -10.03 12.50
N ASP A 108 -7.66 -9.38 12.16
CA ASP A 108 -8.59 -9.84 11.12
C ASP A 108 -8.05 -9.51 9.72
N SER A 109 -7.24 -8.46 9.60
CA SER A 109 -6.59 -8.06 8.36
C SER A 109 -5.31 -7.27 8.60
N VAL A 110 -4.38 -7.40 7.64
CA VAL A 110 -3.16 -6.60 7.53
C VAL A 110 -3.09 -6.00 6.14
N SER A 111 -2.70 -4.72 6.01
CA SER A 111 -2.31 -4.12 4.74
C SER A 111 -0.82 -3.82 4.70
N ALA A 112 -0.22 -3.98 3.51
CA ALA A 112 1.13 -3.54 3.16
C ALA A 112 1.05 -2.85 1.80
N ILE A 113 1.00 -1.52 1.81
CA ILE A 113 0.70 -0.71 0.63
C ILE A 113 1.98 -0.06 0.12
N GLY A 114 2.47 -0.49 -1.04
CA GLY A 114 3.69 0.05 -1.62
C GLY A 114 4.93 -0.25 -0.77
N LEU A 115 5.05 -1.50 -0.29
CA LEU A 115 6.17 -1.96 0.52
C LEU A 115 7.10 -2.91 -0.26
N PHE A 116 6.54 -3.81 -1.07
CA PHE A 116 7.27 -4.95 -1.65
C PHE A 116 8.35 -4.54 -2.65
N GLU A 117 8.27 -3.37 -3.23
CA GLU A 117 9.33 -2.79 -4.06
C GLU A 117 10.60 -2.44 -3.26
N TYR A 118 10.50 -2.29 -1.95
CA TYR A 118 11.61 -1.93 -1.04
C TYR A 118 12.19 -3.13 -0.29
N LEU A 119 11.59 -4.31 -0.42
CA LEU A 119 12.04 -5.55 0.20
C LEU A 119 12.75 -6.43 -0.84
N ASP A 120 13.82 -7.10 -0.45
CA ASP A 120 14.33 -8.24 -1.21
C ASP A 120 13.51 -9.51 -0.95
N ASP A 121 13.86 -10.61 -1.61
CA ASP A 121 13.08 -11.85 -1.52
C ASP A 121 13.15 -12.46 -0.11
N GLU A 122 14.28 -12.35 0.59
CA GLU A 122 14.44 -12.85 1.96
C GLU A 122 13.62 -12.03 2.94
N GLU A 123 13.72 -10.71 2.87
CA GLU A 123 12.93 -9.78 3.68
C GLU A 123 11.42 -9.99 3.44
N THR A 124 11.03 -10.26 2.20
CA THR A 124 9.63 -10.53 1.85
C THR A 124 9.14 -11.84 2.46
N ILE A 125 9.95 -12.90 2.45
CA ILE A 125 9.60 -14.18 3.09
C ILE A 125 9.48 -14.01 4.61
N LEU A 126 10.40 -13.28 5.24
CA LEU A 126 10.34 -12.99 6.68
C LEU A 126 9.06 -12.20 7.02
N PHE A 127 8.74 -11.19 6.23
CA PHE A 127 7.49 -10.44 6.37
C PHE A 127 6.26 -11.35 6.26
N LEU A 128 6.19 -12.21 5.23
CA LEU A 128 5.05 -13.12 5.06
C LEU A 128 4.88 -14.08 6.24
N ASN A 129 5.98 -14.62 6.77
CA ASN A 129 5.96 -15.49 7.94
C ASN A 129 5.50 -14.76 9.21
N GLU A 130 5.89 -13.51 9.38
CA GLU A 130 5.45 -12.69 10.51
C GLU A 130 3.96 -12.35 10.40
N MET A 131 3.49 -12.00 9.20
CA MET A 131 2.06 -11.74 8.96
C MET A 131 1.19 -12.98 9.19
N ASP A 132 1.71 -14.16 8.85
CA ASP A 132 1.02 -15.42 9.14
C ASP A 132 0.83 -15.63 10.65
N LYS A 133 1.84 -15.33 11.47
CA LYS A 133 1.74 -15.47 12.93
C LYS A 133 0.66 -14.55 13.53
N ILE A 134 0.63 -13.30 13.13
CA ILE A 134 -0.24 -12.29 13.75
C ILE A 134 -1.67 -12.28 13.21
N LEU A 135 -1.91 -12.84 12.01
CA LEU A 135 -3.25 -12.98 11.47
C LEU A 135 -4.00 -14.12 12.13
N LYS A 136 -5.30 -13.91 12.36
CA LYS A 136 -6.22 -14.99 12.75
C LYS A 136 -6.35 -16.02 11.63
N PRO A 137 -6.73 -17.28 11.93
CA PRO A 137 -7.20 -18.21 10.90
C PRO A 137 -8.29 -17.55 10.04
N GLY A 138 -8.17 -17.62 8.73
CA GLY A 138 -9.05 -16.93 7.79
C GLY A 138 -8.83 -15.42 7.68
N GLY A 139 -7.87 -14.85 8.41
CA GLY A 139 -7.48 -13.45 8.34
C GLY A 139 -6.88 -13.10 6.97
N LYS A 140 -6.95 -11.83 6.60
CA LYS A 140 -6.57 -11.36 5.26
C LYS A 140 -5.29 -10.53 5.28
N LEU A 141 -4.37 -10.85 4.37
CA LEU A 141 -3.23 -10.02 4.03
C LEU A 141 -3.49 -9.33 2.68
N ILE A 142 -3.41 -8.02 2.64
CA ILE A 142 -3.67 -7.19 1.46
C ILE A 142 -2.39 -6.47 1.09
N ILE A 143 -1.82 -6.81 -0.07
CA ILE A 143 -0.56 -6.25 -0.53
C ILE A 143 -0.78 -5.49 -1.83
N THR A 144 -0.15 -4.33 -1.96
CA THR A 144 -0.08 -3.63 -3.24
C THR A 144 1.36 -3.28 -3.57
N THR A 145 1.74 -3.45 -4.83
CA THR A 145 3.05 -3.05 -5.37
C THR A 145 2.91 -2.69 -6.86
N PRO A 146 3.72 -1.78 -7.40
CA PRO A 146 3.70 -1.49 -8.83
C PRO A 146 3.91 -2.75 -9.68
N ASN A 147 3.21 -2.83 -10.81
CA ASN A 147 3.38 -3.92 -11.77
C ASN A 147 4.47 -3.57 -12.79
N TYR A 148 5.70 -3.96 -12.55
CA TYR A 148 6.86 -3.68 -13.41
C TYR A 148 6.87 -4.50 -14.72
N GLY A 149 5.68 -4.70 -15.32
CA GLY A 149 5.53 -5.15 -16.69
C GLY A 149 5.85 -4.04 -17.70
N MET A 150 5.73 -4.36 -19.01
CA MET A 150 6.02 -3.40 -20.09
C MET A 150 5.36 -2.03 -19.94
N PRO A 151 4.05 -1.91 -19.61
CA PRO A 151 3.42 -0.60 -19.47
C PRO A 151 4.05 0.26 -18.36
N MET A 152 4.44 -0.33 -17.23
CA MET A 152 5.04 0.41 -16.13
C MET A 152 6.45 0.90 -16.45
N LYS A 153 7.23 0.14 -17.22
CA LYS A 153 8.56 0.57 -17.67
C LYS A 153 8.50 1.84 -18.52
N ILE A 154 7.47 1.97 -19.36
CA ILE A 154 7.26 3.17 -20.18
C ILE A 154 6.86 4.35 -19.29
N LEU A 155 5.97 4.11 -18.35
CA LEU A 155 5.52 5.12 -17.40
C LEU A 155 6.66 5.60 -16.49
N GLU A 156 7.45 4.67 -15.95
CA GLU A 156 8.61 4.99 -15.08
C GLU A 156 9.61 5.90 -15.81
N LYS A 157 9.89 5.61 -17.09
CA LYS A 157 10.73 6.51 -17.92
C LYS A 157 10.13 7.91 -18.07
N ALA A 158 8.82 8.00 -18.29
CA ALA A 158 8.16 9.30 -18.39
C ALA A 158 8.15 10.07 -17.06
N LEU A 159 7.94 9.38 -15.96
CA LEU A 159 7.96 9.96 -14.61
C LEU A 159 9.37 10.37 -14.16
N HIS A 160 10.40 9.64 -14.58
CA HIS A 160 11.80 10.01 -14.30
C HIS A 160 12.17 11.36 -14.94
N ILE A 161 11.61 11.67 -16.10
CA ILE A 161 11.83 12.95 -16.79
C ILE A 161 11.00 14.08 -16.17
N LEU A 162 9.81 13.80 -15.67
CA LEU A 162 8.80 14.78 -15.27
C LEU A 162 8.50 14.79 -13.77
N GLY A 163 9.00 13.82 -13.02
CA GLY A 163 8.66 13.63 -11.60
C GLY A 163 9.61 14.39 -10.66
N PRO A 164 9.11 14.85 -9.51
CA PRO A 164 9.91 15.60 -8.54
C PRO A 164 10.88 14.74 -7.73
N VAL A 165 10.73 13.41 -7.71
CA VAL A 165 11.55 12.51 -6.89
C VAL A 165 11.81 11.20 -7.63
N ASP A 166 13.07 10.79 -7.63
CA ASP A 166 13.49 9.48 -8.14
C ASP A 166 13.53 8.45 -7.01
N TYR A 167 12.63 7.48 -7.06
CA TYR A 167 12.56 6.34 -6.13
C TYR A 167 13.31 5.11 -6.66
N SER A 168 13.81 5.16 -7.89
CA SER A 168 14.33 3.96 -8.58
C SER A 168 15.57 3.37 -7.90
N SER A 169 16.36 4.21 -7.22
CA SER A 169 17.54 3.79 -6.45
C SER A 169 17.22 2.97 -5.21
N GLU A 170 16.01 3.14 -4.65
CA GLU A 170 15.60 2.48 -3.42
C GLU A 170 14.81 1.19 -3.66
N HIS A 171 14.37 0.97 -4.91
CA HIS A 171 13.64 -0.23 -5.26
C HIS A 171 14.58 -1.43 -5.34
N LYS A 172 14.54 -2.30 -4.33
CA LYS A 172 15.29 -3.57 -4.31
C LYS A 172 14.69 -4.59 -5.28
N ASN A 173 13.34 -4.59 -5.41
CA ASN A 173 12.61 -5.51 -6.28
C ASN A 173 11.65 -4.79 -7.22
N LYS A 174 11.64 -5.27 -8.48
CA LYS A 174 10.69 -4.81 -9.52
C LYS A 174 9.78 -5.97 -9.91
N HIS A 175 8.77 -6.21 -9.08
CA HIS A 175 7.84 -7.33 -9.27
C HIS A 175 6.96 -7.15 -10.51
N ASN A 176 6.77 -8.24 -11.24
CA ASN A 176 5.67 -8.41 -12.18
C ASN A 176 4.76 -9.54 -11.69
N PHE A 177 3.65 -9.77 -12.39
CA PHE A 177 2.69 -10.79 -11.99
C PHE A 177 3.34 -12.18 -11.78
N LYS A 178 4.26 -12.59 -12.67
CA LYS A 178 4.90 -13.91 -12.61
C LYS A 178 5.86 -14.03 -11.42
N SER A 179 6.73 -13.03 -11.21
CA SER A 179 7.68 -13.05 -10.10
C SER A 179 6.97 -12.99 -8.75
N LEU A 180 5.94 -12.13 -8.62
CA LEU A 180 5.17 -12.04 -7.38
C LEU A 180 4.34 -13.30 -7.12
N SER A 181 3.76 -13.94 -8.16
CA SER A 181 3.06 -15.22 -7.98
C SER A 181 4.00 -16.30 -7.44
N LYS A 182 5.20 -16.43 -8.03
CA LYS A 182 6.20 -17.40 -7.58
C LYS A 182 6.61 -17.18 -6.12
N LEU A 183 6.78 -15.92 -5.72
CA LEU A 183 7.12 -15.56 -4.34
C LEU A 183 5.97 -15.93 -3.39
N MET A 184 4.72 -15.61 -3.75
CA MET A 184 3.55 -15.94 -2.92
C MET A 184 3.29 -17.45 -2.82
N GLU A 185 3.66 -18.24 -3.83
CA GLU A 185 3.56 -19.70 -3.80
C GLU A 185 4.43 -20.35 -2.71
N SER A 186 5.52 -19.69 -2.29
CA SER A 186 6.35 -20.15 -1.17
C SER A 186 5.77 -19.84 0.21
N SER A 187 4.67 -19.11 0.30
CA SER A 187 4.02 -18.74 1.54
C SER A 187 2.94 -19.75 1.97
N SER A 188 2.54 -19.70 3.25
CA SER A 188 1.43 -20.49 3.81
C SER A 188 0.04 -20.03 3.34
N PHE A 189 -0.05 -18.84 2.72
CA PHE A 189 -1.31 -18.22 2.35
C PHE A 189 -1.97 -18.87 1.12
N SER A 190 -3.30 -18.94 1.12
CA SER A 190 -4.05 -18.99 -0.12
C SER A 190 -4.17 -17.57 -0.70
N PHE A 191 -3.90 -17.36 -1.98
CA PHE A 191 -3.84 -16.00 -2.53
C PHE A 191 -4.44 -15.86 -3.91
N LYS A 192 -4.82 -14.63 -4.24
CA LYS A 192 -5.23 -14.18 -5.56
C LYS A 192 -4.55 -12.86 -5.90
N ILE A 193 -3.92 -12.79 -7.06
CA ILE A 193 -3.32 -11.56 -7.58
C ILE A 193 -4.20 -11.00 -8.69
N ASN A 194 -4.61 -9.76 -8.55
CA ASN A 194 -5.31 -8.99 -9.57
C ASN A 194 -4.37 -7.89 -10.09
N LYS A 195 -4.51 -7.52 -11.36
CA LYS A 195 -3.88 -6.32 -11.91
C LYS A 195 -4.93 -5.22 -11.91
N LEU A 196 -4.74 -4.21 -11.07
CA LEU A 196 -5.61 -3.06 -11.06
C LEU A 196 -5.06 -2.00 -12.02
N LEU A 197 -5.96 -1.35 -12.73
CA LEU A 197 -5.57 -0.29 -13.65
C LEU A 197 -4.86 0.81 -12.88
N ASN A 198 -5.42 1.21 -11.74
CA ASN A 198 -4.91 2.23 -10.83
C ASN A 198 -4.35 3.45 -11.56
N VAL A 199 -5.00 3.82 -12.65
CA VAL A 199 -4.51 4.92 -13.46
C VAL A 199 -5.04 6.21 -12.88
N GLY A 200 -4.31 6.71 -11.88
CA GLY A 200 -4.26 8.13 -11.66
C GLY A 200 -3.97 8.90 -12.96
N ILE A 201 -3.51 8.24 -13.98
CA ILE A 201 -2.85 8.83 -15.15
C ILE A 201 -3.83 9.28 -16.23
N THR A 202 -4.91 8.55 -16.49
CA THR A 202 -5.70 8.85 -17.70
C THR A 202 -6.75 9.94 -17.52
N PHE A 203 -7.40 10.02 -16.37
CA PHE A 203 -8.47 11.00 -16.19
C PHE A 203 -8.47 11.69 -14.83
N SER A 204 -7.66 11.23 -13.91
CA SER A 204 -7.60 11.82 -12.57
C SER A 204 -6.80 13.13 -12.54
N PHE A 205 -6.06 13.48 -13.58
CA PHE A 205 -5.59 14.85 -13.73
C PHE A 205 -6.74 15.83 -14.02
N ILE A 206 -7.87 15.34 -14.57
CA ILE A 206 -9.09 16.11 -14.82
C ILE A 206 -9.99 16.05 -13.58
N ASN A 207 -10.39 14.84 -13.16
CA ASN A 207 -11.26 14.65 -12.01
C ASN A 207 -11.12 13.24 -11.42
N LEU A 208 -10.88 13.15 -10.11
CA LEU A 208 -10.71 11.88 -9.38
C LEU A 208 -11.94 10.96 -9.52
N ASN A 209 -13.15 11.48 -9.43
CA ASN A 209 -14.37 10.67 -9.50
C ASN A 209 -14.51 10.03 -10.88
N ILE A 210 -14.22 10.80 -11.94
CA ILE A 210 -14.20 10.30 -13.32
C ILE A 210 -13.14 9.22 -13.45
N GLY A 211 -11.94 9.44 -12.91
CA GLY A 211 -10.86 8.45 -12.88
C GLY A 211 -11.29 7.14 -12.22
N ILE A 212 -11.96 7.21 -11.05
CA ILE A 212 -12.48 6.03 -10.34
C ILE A 212 -13.50 5.25 -11.19
N ILE A 213 -14.45 5.95 -11.82
CA ILE A 213 -15.48 5.30 -12.65
C ILE A 213 -14.85 4.58 -13.84
N ILE A 214 -13.93 5.25 -14.54
CA ILE A 214 -13.24 4.68 -15.70
C ILE A 214 -12.36 3.49 -15.30
N ASN A 215 -11.63 3.60 -14.19
CA ASN A 215 -10.85 2.49 -13.66
C ASN A 215 -11.74 1.26 -13.43
N LYS A 216 -12.85 1.43 -12.70
CA LYS A 216 -13.78 0.33 -12.43
C LYS A 216 -14.35 -0.29 -13.71
N LEU A 217 -14.68 0.53 -14.70
CA LEU A 217 -15.19 0.06 -15.98
C LEU A 217 -14.14 -0.76 -16.75
N ILE A 218 -12.93 -0.24 -16.90
CA ILE A 218 -11.85 -0.93 -17.61
C ILE A 218 -11.44 -2.19 -16.86
N GLU A 219 -11.32 -2.15 -15.53
CA GLU A 219 -11.02 -3.32 -14.71
C GLU A 219 -12.08 -4.42 -14.85
N LYS A 220 -13.36 -4.04 -14.99
CA LYS A 220 -14.44 -4.99 -15.26
C LYS A 220 -14.31 -5.62 -16.65
N ILE A 221 -14.07 -4.82 -17.68
CA ILE A 221 -13.94 -5.28 -19.08
C ILE A 221 -12.70 -6.18 -19.25
N THR A 222 -11.60 -5.82 -18.61
CA THR A 222 -10.33 -6.58 -18.68
C THR A 222 -10.25 -7.74 -17.70
N PHE A 223 -11.30 -7.98 -16.90
CA PHE A 223 -11.31 -8.99 -15.83
C PHE A 223 -10.11 -8.86 -14.89
N LYS A 224 -9.62 -7.62 -14.67
CA LYS A 224 -8.42 -7.31 -13.86
C LYS A 224 -7.15 -8.04 -14.32
N LYS A 225 -7.05 -8.32 -15.62
CA LYS A 225 -5.85 -8.94 -16.23
C LYS A 225 -4.85 -7.91 -16.75
N PHE A 226 -5.21 -6.63 -16.76
CA PHE A 226 -4.37 -5.51 -17.18
C PHE A 226 -4.35 -4.45 -16.10
N GLY A 227 -3.18 -3.88 -15.84
CA GLY A 227 -3.05 -2.77 -14.89
C GLY A 227 -1.61 -2.51 -14.44
N PHE A 228 -1.43 -1.36 -13.82
CA PHE A 228 -0.14 -0.84 -13.36
C PHE A 228 0.13 -1.19 -11.88
N LEU A 229 -0.87 -1.68 -11.16
CA LEU A 229 -0.74 -2.09 -9.77
C LEU A 229 -1.05 -3.59 -9.64
N LEU A 230 -0.18 -4.33 -8.99
CA LEU A 230 -0.46 -5.67 -8.50
C LEU A 230 -1.19 -5.54 -7.16
N PHE A 231 -2.32 -6.19 -7.05
CA PHE A 231 -3.15 -6.23 -5.85
C PHE A 231 -3.29 -7.69 -5.42
N VAL A 232 -2.62 -8.04 -4.32
CA VAL A 232 -2.69 -9.37 -3.73
C VAL A 232 -3.73 -9.37 -2.62
N LEU A 233 -4.64 -10.30 -2.68
CA LEU A 233 -5.49 -10.67 -1.57
C LEU A 233 -5.11 -12.08 -1.15
N ALA A 234 -4.44 -12.19 -0.02
CA ALA A 234 -4.04 -13.45 0.57
C ALA A 234 -4.86 -13.73 1.82
N GLN A 235 -5.11 -15.01 2.11
CA GLN A 235 -5.87 -15.45 3.27
C GLN A 235 -5.08 -16.52 4.01
N LYS A 236 -4.92 -16.36 5.32
CA LYS A 236 -4.36 -17.38 6.20
C LYS A 236 -5.27 -18.61 6.19
N LYS A 237 -4.67 -19.77 5.99
CA LYS A 237 -5.34 -21.07 6.03
C LYS A 237 -5.78 -21.43 7.44
#